data_4a809b51aa34097299e31ce1aa5c13f0
#
_entry.id   4a809b51aa34097299e31ce1aa5c13f0
#
_cell.length_a   1.000
_cell.length_b   1.000
_cell.length_c   1.000
_cell.angle_alpha   90.00
_cell.angle_beta   90.00
_cell.angle_gamma   90.00
#
_symmetry.space_group_name_H-M   'P 1'
#
loop_
_entity.id
_entity.type
_entity.pdbx_description
1 polymer ?
#
loop_
_entity_poly.entity_id
_entity_poly.type
_entity_poly.pdbx_seq_one_letter_code
_entity_poly.pdbx_strand_id
1 'polypeptide(L)'
;MTGGLADLRVLEVTDESGDLAGRLLAGMGAEVVKLEPPGPPGGSPSRRIGPFYRDDPHPDRSLHFWHYNVGKRAASVDLTRPEGRALLERLAAAANVVIAAGAPAELEARGLLDSERLRRANPRLILVTITPFGLDGPWRDRPATDLTLMALGGSMAACGYGPGPGGVYDTPPLTCAGWQAYQTACVYALHGLLGAVIARGRHGRGQDVEVSVHEAATSITEWHLPQYVFARQVSPRAILGQQFLARDGIWVSTIVPEFLGPHVVPRLLELLATDGLDAPLRDPPADRARFYALVGVALEAYCARHTADEIYRAGQRQGFPWAPIRTPDENLDDPHLHDRGFWVPVRHPELDREFLYAGGPFIAPACQWRFARRPPLLGEHTEEVLAAAGIDPNERRELRAAGLIA
;
A
#
# COMPACT_ATOMS: atom_id res chain seq x y z
N MET A 1 -9.09 -16.17 20.31
CA MET A 1 -7.85 -15.43 20.60
C MET A 1 -8.05 -13.99 20.13
N THR A 2 -7.71 -13.01 20.93
CA THR A 2 -7.74 -11.59 20.59
C THR A 2 -6.59 -11.29 19.62
N GLY A 3 -6.78 -10.34 18.69
CA GLY A 3 -5.69 -9.90 17.77
C GLY A 3 -4.51 -9.30 18.55
N GLY A 4 -3.31 -9.32 17.97
CA GLY A 4 -2.09 -8.81 18.63
C GLY A 4 -2.14 -7.34 19.04
N LEU A 5 -3.03 -6.55 18.42
CA LEU A 5 -3.24 -5.13 18.72
C LEU A 5 -4.64 -4.85 19.31
N ALA A 6 -5.29 -5.84 19.93
CA ALA A 6 -6.66 -5.73 20.42
C ALA A 6 -6.86 -4.62 21.48
N ASP A 7 -5.80 -4.23 22.19
CA ASP A 7 -5.82 -3.16 23.18
C ASP A 7 -5.59 -1.77 22.56
N LEU A 8 -5.36 -1.69 21.25
CA LEU A 8 -5.06 -0.44 20.57
C LEU A 8 -6.34 0.18 20.01
N ARG A 9 -6.71 1.36 20.53
CA ARG A 9 -7.80 2.20 20.01
C ARG A 9 -7.23 3.33 19.17
N VAL A 10 -7.68 3.41 17.91
CA VAL A 10 -7.18 4.32 16.89
C VAL A 10 -8.30 5.20 16.37
N LEU A 11 -8.12 6.51 16.42
CA LEU A 11 -8.91 7.47 15.66
C LEU A 11 -8.19 7.77 14.35
N GLU A 12 -8.89 7.68 13.25
CA GLU A 12 -8.32 7.87 11.91
C GLU A 12 -9.05 9.01 11.20
N VAL A 13 -8.31 10.04 10.81
CA VAL A 13 -8.78 11.15 9.97
C VAL A 13 -7.90 11.21 8.73
N THR A 14 -8.23 10.37 7.76
CA THR A 14 -7.42 10.16 6.56
C THR A 14 -8.25 10.24 5.29
N ASP A 15 -7.58 10.52 4.21
CA ASP A 15 -8.00 10.29 2.85
C ASP A 15 -7.30 9.04 2.27
N GLU A 16 -7.29 8.89 0.94
CA GLU A 16 -6.62 7.79 0.23
C GLU A 16 -5.11 7.69 0.54
N SER A 17 -4.49 8.78 0.96
CA SER A 17 -3.05 8.79 1.29
C SER A 17 -2.70 8.08 2.60
N GLY A 18 -3.69 7.89 3.50
CA GLY A 18 -3.49 7.30 4.82
C GLY A 18 -4.33 6.07 5.14
N ASP A 19 -5.36 5.77 4.34
CA ASP A 19 -6.36 4.73 4.65
C ASP A 19 -5.76 3.33 4.87
N LEU A 20 -4.66 3.00 4.19
CA LEU A 20 -4.01 1.69 4.36
C LEU A 20 -3.44 1.51 5.77
N ALA A 21 -2.95 2.57 6.43
CA ALA A 21 -2.40 2.46 7.78
C ALA A 21 -3.43 1.92 8.78
N GLY A 22 -4.65 2.49 8.77
CA GLY A 22 -5.74 2.00 9.61
C GLY A 22 -6.22 0.60 9.24
N ARG A 23 -6.25 0.26 7.93
CA ARG A 23 -6.58 -1.11 7.49
C ARG A 23 -5.61 -2.15 8.05
N LEU A 24 -4.31 -1.86 7.99
CA LEU A 24 -3.28 -2.77 8.53
C LEU A 24 -3.46 -2.97 10.04
N LEU A 25 -3.73 -1.91 10.78
CA LEU A 25 -4.00 -1.98 12.22
C LEU A 25 -5.28 -2.77 12.53
N ALA A 26 -6.37 -2.50 11.80
CA ALA A 26 -7.63 -3.23 11.96
C ALA A 26 -7.46 -4.74 11.67
N GLY A 27 -6.70 -5.10 10.62
CA GLY A 27 -6.38 -6.48 10.30
C GLY A 27 -5.60 -7.20 11.39
N MET A 28 -4.75 -6.49 12.13
CA MET A 28 -4.02 -6.99 13.30
C MET A 28 -4.84 -6.96 14.61
N GLY A 29 -6.09 -6.53 14.54
CA GLY A 29 -7.04 -6.57 15.66
C GLY A 29 -7.24 -5.26 16.42
N ALA A 30 -6.60 -4.15 16.00
CA ALA A 30 -6.85 -2.84 16.61
C ALA A 30 -8.30 -2.38 16.34
N GLU A 31 -8.86 -1.65 17.30
CA GLU A 31 -10.12 -0.93 17.10
C GLU A 31 -9.85 0.38 16.37
N VAL A 32 -10.22 0.46 15.10
CA VAL A 32 -10.03 1.65 14.27
C VAL A 32 -11.36 2.33 13.99
N VAL A 33 -11.47 3.60 14.37
CA VAL A 33 -12.62 4.46 14.10
C VAL A 33 -12.20 5.55 13.13
N LYS A 34 -12.74 5.51 11.90
CA LYS A 34 -12.56 6.56 10.90
C LYS A 34 -13.54 7.70 11.18
N LEU A 35 -13.02 8.89 11.39
CA LEU A 35 -13.82 10.11 11.53
C LEU A 35 -13.96 10.80 10.17
N GLU A 36 -15.20 11.05 9.78
CA GLU A 36 -15.54 11.58 8.46
C GLU A 36 -16.46 12.80 8.58
N PRO A 37 -16.37 13.80 7.69
CA PRO A 37 -17.27 14.93 7.71
C PRO A 37 -18.72 14.50 7.41
N PRO A 38 -19.74 15.11 8.08
CA PRO A 38 -21.15 14.92 7.76
C PRO A 38 -21.56 15.61 6.46
N GLY A 39 -22.81 15.38 6.06
CA GLY A 39 -23.50 16.15 5.01
C GLY A 39 -23.16 15.74 3.57
N PRO A 40 -23.83 16.36 2.56
CA PRO A 40 -23.51 16.21 1.15
C PRO A 40 -22.39 17.20 0.72
N PRO A 41 -21.29 16.74 0.09
CA PRO A 41 -20.97 15.33 -0.14
C PRO A 41 -20.19 14.73 1.04
N GLY A 42 -20.84 14.34 2.13
CA GLY A 42 -20.19 13.79 3.32
C GLY A 42 -19.16 12.67 3.04
N GLY A 43 -18.46 12.29 4.09
CA GLY A 43 -17.46 11.21 4.05
C GLY A 43 -16.06 11.64 3.56
N SER A 44 -15.12 10.74 3.73
CA SER A 44 -13.75 10.88 3.23
C SER A 44 -13.72 10.99 1.69
N PRO A 45 -12.77 11.75 1.10
CA PRO A 45 -12.54 11.76 -0.34
C PRO A 45 -12.44 10.37 -0.97
N SER A 46 -11.85 9.39 -0.27
CA SER A 46 -11.71 8.01 -0.74
C SER A 46 -13.04 7.30 -1.05
N ARG A 47 -14.18 7.78 -0.49
CA ARG A 47 -15.51 7.26 -0.84
C ARG A 47 -15.97 7.64 -2.25
N ARG A 48 -15.30 8.59 -2.89
CA ARG A 48 -15.61 9.07 -4.25
C ARG A 48 -14.68 8.53 -5.32
N ILE A 49 -13.76 7.65 -4.94
CA ILE A 49 -12.82 7.00 -5.87
C ILE A 49 -13.46 5.72 -6.40
N GLY A 50 -13.56 5.59 -7.72
CA GLY A 50 -14.03 4.38 -8.38
C GLY A 50 -12.95 3.27 -8.47
N PRO A 51 -13.30 2.11 -8.99
CA PRO A 51 -14.63 1.74 -9.51
C PRO A 51 -15.67 1.58 -8.40
N PHE A 52 -16.95 1.60 -8.80
CA PHE A 52 -18.08 1.48 -7.88
C PHE A 52 -18.79 0.15 -8.06
N TYR A 53 -19.30 -0.41 -6.98
CA TYR A 53 -20.09 -1.64 -7.04
C TYR A 53 -21.33 -1.45 -7.90
N ARG A 54 -21.48 -2.27 -8.96
CA ARG A 54 -22.55 -2.21 -9.97
C ARG A 54 -22.60 -0.85 -10.69
N ASP A 55 -21.46 -0.19 -10.85
CA ASP A 55 -21.32 1.12 -11.52
C ASP A 55 -22.21 2.24 -10.92
N ASP A 56 -22.59 2.09 -9.65
CA ASP A 56 -23.37 3.08 -8.91
C ASP A 56 -22.44 3.97 -8.07
N PRO A 57 -22.25 5.26 -8.42
CA PRO A 57 -21.33 6.19 -7.77
C PRO A 57 -21.84 6.66 -6.40
N HIS A 58 -22.34 5.76 -5.58
CA HIS A 58 -22.76 6.02 -4.22
C HIS A 58 -21.54 5.96 -3.27
N PRO A 59 -21.42 6.84 -2.24
CA PRO A 59 -20.26 6.86 -1.32
C PRO A 59 -20.05 5.56 -0.56
N ASP A 60 -21.09 4.76 -0.35
CA ASP A 60 -20.99 3.44 0.30
C ASP A 60 -20.71 2.29 -0.70
N ARG A 61 -20.49 2.60 -1.98
CA ARG A 61 -20.25 1.61 -3.05
C ARG A 61 -18.89 1.75 -3.74
N SER A 62 -18.02 2.63 -3.27
CA SER A 62 -16.64 2.73 -3.74
C SER A 62 -15.87 1.46 -3.38
N LEU A 63 -15.41 0.71 -4.40
CA LEU A 63 -14.59 -0.50 -4.18
C LEU A 63 -13.20 -0.13 -3.65
N HIS A 64 -12.70 1.06 -4.00
CA HIS A 64 -11.51 1.63 -3.39
C HIS A 64 -11.69 1.80 -1.88
N PHE A 65 -12.75 2.47 -1.44
CA PHE A 65 -13.05 2.64 -0.03
C PHE A 65 -13.22 1.28 0.68
N TRP A 66 -13.92 0.35 0.07
CA TRP A 66 -14.10 -0.98 0.63
C TRP A 66 -12.75 -1.67 0.89
N HIS A 67 -11.86 -1.63 -0.11
CA HIS A 67 -10.54 -2.26 0.02
C HIS A 67 -9.74 -1.70 1.18
N TYR A 68 -9.69 -0.37 1.33
CA TYR A 68 -8.83 0.27 2.32
C TYR A 68 -9.48 0.47 3.69
N ASN A 69 -10.80 0.25 3.81
CA ASN A 69 -11.51 0.53 5.06
C ASN A 69 -12.22 -0.69 5.67
N VAL A 70 -11.98 -1.89 5.14
CA VAL A 70 -12.48 -3.13 5.74
C VAL A 70 -11.96 -3.30 7.17
N GLY A 71 -12.83 -3.74 8.08
CA GLY A 71 -12.50 -3.95 9.49
C GLY A 71 -12.66 -2.71 10.38
N LYS A 72 -12.81 -1.50 9.81
CA LYS A 72 -12.96 -0.24 10.55
C LYS A 72 -14.41 0.03 10.95
N ARG A 73 -14.60 0.93 11.93
CA ARG A 73 -15.85 1.67 12.18
C ARG A 73 -15.77 3.03 11.50
N ALA A 74 -16.92 3.71 11.28
CA ALA A 74 -16.97 5.11 10.84
C ALA A 74 -17.90 5.91 11.74
N ALA A 75 -17.46 7.11 12.12
CA ALA A 75 -18.29 8.08 12.81
C ALA A 75 -18.22 9.42 12.07
N SER A 76 -19.33 10.12 11.99
CA SER A 76 -19.43 11.38 11.29
C SER A 76 -19.26 12.55 12.25
N VAL A 77 -18.24 13.40 12.01
CA VAL A 77 -17.91 14.57 12.82
C VAL A 77 -17.31 15.67 11.93
N ASP A 78 -17.85 16.88 11.99
CA ASP A 78 -17.30 18.05 11.30
C ASP A 78 -16.15 18.68 12.12
N LEU A 79 -14.93 18.28 11.82
CA LEU A 79 -13.72 18.80 12.46
C LEU A 79 -13.30 20.20 12.00
N THR A 80 -13.96 20.77 10.99
CA THR A 80 -13.66 22.14 10.54
C THR A 80 -14.21 23.19 11.52
N ARG A 81 -15.21 22.81 12.31
CA ARG A 81 -15.86 23.66 13.31
C ARG A 81 -15.19 23.53 14.68
N PRO A 82 -15.16 24.60 15.47
CA PRO A 82 -14.58 24.56 16.83
C PRO A 82 -15.18 23.47 17.74
N GLU A 83 -16.51 23.28 17.66
CA GLU A 83 -17.25 22.30 18.45
C GLU A 83 -16.84 20.86 18.05
N GLY A 84 -16.62 20.60 16.77
CA GLY A 84 -16.11 19.30 16.30
C GLY A 84 -14.68 19.02 16.73
N ARG A 85 -13.82 20.06 16.78
CA ARG A 85 -12.48 19.92 17.33
C ARG A 85 -12.50 19.66 18.85
N ALA A 86 -13.45 20.25 19.58
CA ALA A 86 -13.64 19.94 21.00
C ALA A 86 -14.13 18.48 21.18
N LEU A 87 -14.96 18.00 20.28
CA LEU A 87 -15.39 16.60 20.26
C LEU A 87 -14.23 15.65 19.98
N LEU A 88 -13.34 16.00 19.04
CA LEU A 88 -12.11 15.24 18.76
C LEU A 88 -11.24 15.07 19.99
N GLU A 89 -11.07 16.13 20.82
CA GLU A 89 -10.31 16.03 22.08
C GLU A 89 -10.92 15.02 23.06
N ARG A 90 -12.24 15.02 23.19
CA ARG A 90 -12.93 14.04 24.05
C ARG A 90 -12.75 12.62 23.53
N LEU A 91 -12.83 12.42 22.23
CA LEU A 91 -12.56 11.11 21.60
C LEU A 91 -11.09 10.69 21.78
N ALA A 92 -10.14 11.62 21.61
CA ALA A 92 -8.72 11.38 21.77
C ALA A 92 -8.32 11.05 23.23
N ALA A 93 -9.07 11.54 24.21
CA ALA A 93 -8.86 11.20 25.61
C ALA A 93 -8.96 9.68 25.87
N ALA A 94 -9.82 8.97 25.13
CA ALA A 94 -10.01 7.54 25.25
C ALA A 94 -9.22 6.73 24.20
N ALA A 95 -8.55 7.38 23.24
CA ALA A 95 -7.78 6.75 22.19
C ALA A 95 -6.32 6.50 22.59
N ASN A 96 -5.68 5.55 21.94
CA ASN A 96 -4.25 5.31 22.07
C ASN A 96 -3.44 6.03 20.99
N VAL A 97 -4.07 6.21 19.82
CA VAL A 97 -3.44 6.73 18.61
C VAL A 97 -4.45 7.61 17.87
N VAL A 98 -3.96 8.70 17.31
CA VAL A 98 -4.63 9.45 16.23
C VAL A 98 -3.77 9.33 14.99
N ILE A 99 -4.37 8.94 13.86
CA ILE A 99 -3.73 8.95 12.54
C ILE A 99 -4.40 10.03 11.71
N ALA A 100 -3.60 10.94 11.18
CA ALA A 100 -4.04 12.03 10.32
C ALA A 100 -3.26 11.99 8.99
N ALA A 101 -3.96 12.03 7.85
CA ALA A 101 -3.32 12.09 6.54
C ALA A 101 -3.98 13.15 5.65
N GLY A 102 -3.17 13.83 4.85
CA GLY A 102 -3.60 14.86 3.93
C GLY A 102 -2.67 16.07 3.87
N ALA A 103 -3.11 17.15 3.24
CA ALA A 103 -2.34 18.40 3.17
C ALA A 103 -2.22 19.06 4.56
N PRO A 104 -1.04 19.61 4.93
CA PRO A 104 -0.84 20.21 6.25
C PRO A 104 -1.87 21.29 6.61
N ALA A 105 -2.21 22.17 5.68
CA ALA A 105 -3.19 23.24 5.91
C ALA A 105 -4.59 22.68 6.26
N GLU A 106 -5.01 21.57 5.65
CA GLU A 106 -6.27 20.91 5.98
C GLU A 106 -6.24 20.25 7.35
N LEU A 107 -5.11 19.63 7.71
CA LEU A 107 -4.92 19.01 9.03
C LEU A 107 -4.91 20.08 10.14
N GLU A 108 -4.29 21.22 9.90
CA GLU A 108 -4.32 22.39 10.82
C GLU A 108 -5.75 22.89 11.01
N ALA A 109 -6.50 23.11 9.93
CA ALA A 109 -7.89 23.60 9.98
C ALA A 109 -8.79 22.67 10.81
N ARG A 110 -8.49 21.37 10.82
CA ARG A 110 -9.19 20.33 11.58
C ARG A 110 -8.65 20.13 13.02
N GLY A 111 -7.61 20.86 13.42
CA GLY A 111 -6.99 20.77 14.74
C GLY A 111 -6.18 19.48 14.96
N LEU A 112 -5.74 18.84 13.91
CA LEU A 112 -5.03 17.55 13.96
C LEU A 112 -3.51 17.71 14.12
N LEU A 113 -2.95 18.91 13.95
CA LEU A 113 -1.54 19.18 14.15
C LEU A 113 -1.22 19.77 15.53
N ASP A 114 -2.23 20.14 16.33
CA ASP A 114 -2.04 20.60 17.72
C ASP A 114 -1.94 19.40 18.67
N SER A 115 -0.80 18.72 18.61
CA SER A 115 -0.53 17.53 19.42
C SER A 115 -0.48 17.82 20.93
N GLU A 116 -0.08 19.03 21.32
CA GLU A 116 -0.08 19.46 22.72
C GLU A 116 -1.49 19.54 23.26
N ARG A 117 -2.40 20.11 22.48
CA ARG A 117 -3.83 20.18 22.82
C ARG A 117 -4.44 18.79 22.98
N LEU A 118 -4.20 17.89 22.04
CA LEU A 118 -4.71 16.52 22.12
C LEU A 118 -4.11 15.76 23.32
N ARG A 119 -2.83 15.98 23.63
CA ARG A 119 -2.16 15.32 24.76
C ARG A 119 -2.49 15.91 26.13
N ARG A 120 -3.09 17.08 26.21
CA ARG A 120 -3.58 17.61 27.52
C ARG A 120 -4.57 16.65 28.18
N ALA A 121 -5.47 16.06 27.38
CA ALA A 121 -6.44 15.08 27.88
C ALA A 121 -5.87 13.66 28.00
N ASN A 122 -4.87 13.33 27.20
CA ASN A 122 -4.23 12.02 27.20
C ASN A 122 -2.71 12.11 26.94
N PRO A 123 -1.87 12.24 27.97
CA PRO A 123 -0.42 12.33 27.82
C PRO A 123 0.26 11.13 27.17
N ARG A 124 -0.48 10.02 27.03
CA ARG A 124 0.00 8.78 26.39
C ARG A 124 -0.36 8.71 24.91
N LEU A 125 -1.08 9.68 24.37
CA LEU A 125 -1.53 9.69 22.98
C LEU A 125 -0.37 9.74 22.02
N ILE A 126 -0.37 8.86 21.02
CA ILE A 126 0.53 8.91 19.87
C ILE A 126 -0.22 9.56 18.73
N LEU A 127 0.37 10.61 18.14
CA LEU A 127 -0.14 11.25 16.92
C LEU A 127 0.75 10.81 15.76
N VAL A 128 0.14 10.22 14.72
CA VAL A 128 0.81 9.87 13.47
C VAL A 128 0.29 10.78 12.37
N THR A 129 1.17 11.52 11.72
CA THR A 129 0.83 12.39 10.59
C THR A 129 1.49 11.89 9.31
N ILE A 130 0.72 11.79 8.23
CA ILE A 130 1.18 11.40 6.90
C ILE A 130 0.87 12.57 5.97
N THR A 131 1.90 13.25 5.46
CA THR A 131 1.74 14.43 4.62
C THR A 131 2.60 14.31 3.36
N PRO A 132 2.29 15.02 2.28
CA PRO A 132 3.05 14.90 1.04
C PRO A 132 4.54 15.13 1.18
N PHE A 133 4.95 16.19 1.92
CA PHE A 133 6.35 16.61 2.02
C PHE A 133 6.85 16.82 3.45
N GLY A 134 6.10 16.41 4.48
CA GLY A 134 6.40 16.72 5.87
C GLY A 134 5.67 17.96 6.39
N LEU A 135 5.84 18.24 7.69
CA LEU A 135 5.19 19.37 8.37
C LEU A 135 6.05 20.63 8.37
N ASP A 136 7.28 20.55 7.93
CA ASP A 136 8.21 21.66 7.78
C ASP A 136 8.94 21.61 6.42
N GLY A 137 9.87 22.54 6.20
CA GLY A 137 10.64 22.61 4.97
C GLY A 137 9.97 23.38 3.83
N PRO A 138 10.72 23.62 2.72
CA PRO A 138 10.32 24.55 1.67
C PRO A 138 9.16 24.04 0.78
N TRP A 139 8.77 22.78 0.90
CA TRP A 139 7.74 22.15 0.07
C TRP A 139 6.48 21.77 0.86
N ARG A 140 6.44 22.07 2.14
CA ARG A 140 5.37 21.72 3.06
C ARG A 140 3.96 21.86 2.47
N ASP A 141 3.68 23.01 1.85
CA ASP A 141 2.34 23.35 1.36
C ASP A 141 2.18 23.18 -0.15
N ARG A 142 3.11 22.46 -0.80
CA ARG A 142 2.98 22.17 -2.23
C ARG A 142 1.90 21.10 -2.48
N PRO A 143 1.06 21.27 -3.50
CA PRO A 143 0.14 20.23 -3.90
C PRO A 143 0.89 19.03 -4.48
N ALA A 144 0.42 17.83 -4.16
CA ALA A 144 0.99 16.60 -4.67
C ALA A 144 -0.09 15.52 -4.82
N THR A 145 0.23 14.54 -5.64
CA THR A 145 -0.52 13.28 -5.80
C THR A 145 0.45 12.12 -5.70
N ASP A 146 -0.07 10.90 -5.54
CA ASP A 146 0.77 9.69 -5.54
C ASP A 146 1.73 9.67 -6.73
N LEU A 147 1.21 9.91 -7.94
CA LEU A 147 2.01 9.90 -9.17
C LEU A 147 3.13 10.95 -9.14
N THR A 148 2.85 12.18 -8.68
CA THR A 148 3.87 13.24 -8.63
C THR A 148 4.92 12.95 -7.55
N LEU A 149 4.55 12.31 -6.46
CA LEU A 149 5.47 11.88 -5.40
C LEU A 149 6.35 10.70 -5.85
N MET A 150 5.82 9.75 -6.61
CA MET A 150 6.60 8.69 -7.27
C MET A 150 7.61 9.28 -8.28
N ALA A 151 7.21 10.30 -9.03
CA ALA A 151 8.09 10.98 -9.97
C ALA A 151 9.23 11.73 -9.26
N LEU A 152 8.91 12.51 -8.21
CA LEU A 152 9.87 13.27 -7.42
C LEU A 152 10.79 12.35 -6.59
N GLY A 153 10.28 11.22 -6.11
CA GLY A 153 11.04 10.23 -5.35
C GLY A 153 12.10 9.49 -6.19
N GLY A 154 12.08 9.62 -7.52
CA GLY A 154 13.10 9.09 -8.42
C GLY A 154 12.86 7.66 -8.90
N SER A 155 11.92 6.91 -8.32
CA SER A 155 11.64 5.52 -8.71
C SER A 155 11.20 5.38 -10.18
N MET A 156 10.42 6.34 -10.69
CA MET A 156 10.00 6.34 -12.09
C MET A 156 11.15 6.50 -13.06
N ALA A 157 12.19 7.28 -12.70
CA ALA A 157 13.37 7.46 -13.56
C ALA A 157 14.16 6.15 -13.74
N ALA A 158 14.04 5.22 -12.80
CA ALA A 158 14.68 3.91 -12.84
C ALA A 158 13.82 2.82 -13.51
N CYS A 159 12.52 3.07 -13.75
CA CYS A 159 11.57 2.10 -14.28
C CYS A 159 11.17 2.38 -15.71
N GLY A 160 11.13 1.34 -16.55
CA GLY A 160 10.71 1.39 -17.94
C GLY A 160 11.73 0.79 -18.90
N TYR A 161 11.48 0.97 -20.19
CA TYR A 161 12.35 0.45 -21.23
C TYR A 161 13.66 1.24 -21.30
N GLY A 162 14.76 0.53 -21.60
CA GLY A 162 16.06 1.11 -21.79
C GLY A 162 16.12 2.05 -23.01
N PRO A 163 17.24 2.77 -23.20
CA PRO A 163 17.41 3.62 -24.36
C PRO A 163 17.48 2.77 -25.65
N GLY A 164 16.89 3.29 -26.71
CA GLY A 164 17.05 2.74 -28.07
C GLY A 164 18.43 2.98 -28.67
N PRO A 165 18.60 2.65 -29.96
CA PRO A 165 19.84 2.91 -30.67
C PRO A 165 20.29 4.38 -30.54
N GLY A 166 21.56 4.60 -30.20
CA GLY A 166 22.10 5.94 -29.99
C GLY A 166 21.89 6.53 -28.58
N GLY A 167 21.38 5.74 -27.62
CA GLY A 167 21.22 6.16 -26.23
C GLY A 167 20.02 7.07 -25.96
N VAL A 168 19.08 7.16 -26.91
CA VAL A 168 17.89 8.01 -26.80
C VAL A 168 16.72 7.19 -26.29
N TYR A 169 15.99 7.71 -25.30
CA TYR A 169 14.76 7.13 -24.79
C TYR A 169 13.58 7.55 -25.69
N ASP A 170 12.91 6.60 -26.30
CA ASP A 170 11.72 6.76 -27.15
C ASP A 170 10.39 6.50 -26.40
N THR A 171 10.49 6.01 -25.18
CA THR A 171 9.35 5.73 -24.30
C THR A 171 9.40 6.54 -23.01
N PRO A 172 8.26 6.95 -22.43
CA PRO A 172 8.24 7.64 -21.14
C PRO A 172 8.67 6.70 -20.01
N PRO A 173 9.08 7.24 -18.84
CA PRO A 173 9.23 6.48 -17.61
C PRO A 173 7.92 5.81 -17.22
N LEU A 174 8.01 4.63 -16.58
CA LEU A 174 6.86 3.88 -16.10
C LEU A 174 6.76 3.95 -14.57
N THR A 175 5.53 3.78 -14.06
CA THR A 175 5.26 3.52 -12.65
C THR A 175 4.31 2.34 -12.53
N CYS A 176 4.34 1.64 -11.40
CA CYS A 176 3.35 0.62 -11.11
C CYS A 176 1.97 1.26 -10.93
N ALA A 177 0.93 0.52 -11.30
CA ALA A 177 -0.44 0.91 -11.01
C ALA A 177 -0.71 0.90 -9.49
N GLY A 178 -1.70 1.67 -9.04
CA GLY A 178 -2.10 1.81 -7.65
C GLY A 178 -1.32 2.93 -6.93
N TRP A 179 -1.60 3.10 -5.66
CA TRP A 179 -1.12 4.19 -4.82
C TRP A 179 0.21 3.84 -4.14
N GLN A 180 1.28 3.67 -4.91
CA GLN A 180 2.55 3.10 -4.41
C GLN A 180 3.28 4.01 -3.42
N ALA A 181 3.31 5.32 -3.64
CA ALA A 181 3.90 6.27 -2.70
C ALA A 181 3.11 6.29 -1.39
N TYR A 182 1.77 6.36 -1.47
CA TYR A 182 0.88 6.38 -0.31
C TYR A 182 0.95 5.07 0.47
N GLN A 183 0.95 3.92 -0.20
CA GLN A 183 1.08 2.62 0.46
C GLN A 183 2.41 2.48 1.18
N THR A 184 3.50 2.91 0.56
CA THR A 184 4.83 2.91 1.18
C THR A 184 4.85 3.79 2.43
N ALA A 185 4.31 5.00 2.34
CA ALA A 185 4.22 5.91 3.49
C ALA A 185 3.38 5.31 4.63
N CYS A 186 2.25 4.65 4.33
CA CYS A 186 1.45 3.96 5.33
C CYS A 186 2.21 2.83 6.04
N VAL A 187 3.05 2.09 5.30
CA VAL A 187 3.90 1.04 5.90
C VAL A 187 4.95 1.67 6.82
N TYR A 188 5.60 2.78 6.43
CA TYR A 188 6.52 3.50 7.31
C TYR A 188 5.80 4.11 8.52
N ALA A 189 4.59 4.63 8.34
CA ALA A 189 3.77 5.13 9.43
C ALA A 189 3.47 4.02 10.46
N LEU A 190 3.17 2.81 9.99
CA LEU A 190 2.99 1.65 10.86
C LEU A 190 4.28 1.30 11.62
N HIS A 191 5.44 1.31 10.97
CA HIS A 191 6.73 1.06 11.64
C HIS A 191 7.00 2.10 12.73
N GLY A 192 6.85 3.39 12.40
CA GLY A 192 7.01 4.49 13.36
C GLY A 192 6.03 4.38 14.53
N LEU A 193 4.76 4.06 14.24
CA LEU A 193 3.73 3.85 15.26
C LEU A 193 4.08 2.69 16.20
N LEU A 194 4.49 1.53 15.68
CA LEU A 194 4.86 0.39 16.53
C LEU A 194 6.07 0.71 17.40
N GLY A 195 7.06 1.43 16.84
CA GLY A 195 8.18 1.98 17.62
C GLY A 195 7.72 2.91 18.75
N ALA A 196 6.77 3.80 18.46
CA ALA A 196 6.19 4.72 19.44
C ALA A 196 5.37 3.99 20.52
N VAL A 197 4.65 2.92 20.17
CA VAL A 197 3.92 2.07 21.13
C VAL A 197 4.90 1.38 22.09
N ILE A 198 6.00 0.83 21.59
CA ILE A 198 7.05 0.21 22.40
C ILE A 198 7.70 1.27 23.33
N ALA A 199 8.06 2.42 22.79
CA ALA A 199 8.65 3.52 23.58
C ALA A 199 7.70 4.01 24.67
N ARG A 200 6.41 4.18 24.35
CA ARG A 200 5.35 4.51 25.31
C ARG A 200 5.25 3.48 26.44
N GLY A 201 5.44 2.20 26.15
CA GLY A 201 5.48 1.16 27.16
C GLY A 201 6.62 1.34 28.18
N ARG A 202 7.76 1.88 27.72
CA ARG A 202 8.95 2.13 28.57
C ARG A 202 8.90 3.45 29.31
N HIS A 203 8.40 4.50 28.68
CA HIS A 203 8.50 5.89 29.20
C HIS A 203 7.17 6.46 29.72
N GLY A 204 6.06 5.77 29.50
CA GLY A 204 4.73 6.18 29.95
C GLY A 204 4.12 7.34 29.16
N ARG A 205 4.79 7.88 28.14
CA ARG A 205 4.37 9.07 27.38
C ARG A 205 4.16 8.72 25.89
N GLY A 206 3.17 9.38 25.30
CA GLY A 206 2.99 9.39 23.83
C GLY A 206 4.00 10.31 23.14
N GLN A 207 3.98 10.28 21.81
CA GLN A 207 4.85 11.12 20.97
C GLN A 207 4.23 11.34 19.59
N ASP A 208 4.82 12.24 18.82
CA ASP A 208 4.48 12.45 17.43
C ASP A 208 5.34 11.57 16.55
N VAL A 209 4.71 11.03 15.50
CA VAL A 209 5.36 10.29 14.42
C VAL A 209 4.96 10.98 13.12
N GLU A 210 5.91 11.60 12.49
CA GLU A 210 5.72 12.30 11.22
C GLU A 210 6.24 11.45 10.07
N VAL A 211 5.48 11.37 8.97
CA VAL A 211 5.84 10.66 7.75
C VAL A 211 5.62 11.56 6.54
N SER A 212 6.70 11.82 5.82
CA SER A 212 6.67 12.44 4.51
C SER A 212 6.51 11.37 3.42
N VAL A 213 5.46 11.47 2.61
CA VAL A 213 5.25 10.54 1.48
C VAL A 213 6.39 10.64 0.48
N HIS A 214 6.92 11.85 0.25
CA HIS A 214 8.07 12.07 -0.63
C HIS A 214 9.33 11.34 -0.14
N GLU A 215 9.62 11.38 1.15
CA GLU A 215 10.75 10.66 1.74
C GLU A 215 10.55 9.13 1.64
N ALA A 216 9.33 8.66 1.91
CA ALA A 216 8.98 7.27 1.75
C ALA A 216 9.16 6.79 0.30
N ALA A 217 8.68 7.57 -0.69
CA ALA A 217 8.86 7.28 -2.11
C ALA A 217 10.34 7.32 -2.54
N THR A 218 11.14 8.22 -1.95
CA THR A 218 12.58 8.30 -2.22
C THR A 218 13.32 7.08 -1.65
N SER A 219 12.92 6.59 -0.49
CA SER A 219 13.58 5.46 0.18
C SER A 219 13.48 4.14 -0.60
N ILE A 220 12.47 3.98 -1.49
CA ILE A 220 12.32 2.77 -2.32
C ILE A 220 13.19 2.78 -3.58
N THR A 221 13.99 3.80 -3.83
CA THR A 221 14.98 3.80 -4.92
C THR A 221 16.19 2.90 -4.63
N GLU A 222 16.26 2.32 -3.44
CA GLU A 222 17.25 1.33 -2.98
C GLU A 222 18.69 1.67 -3.36
N TRP A 223 19.25 0.88 -4.28
CA TRP A 223 20.67 0.91 -4.70
C TRP A 223 21.03 2.05 -5.64
N HIS A 224 20.07 2.67 -6.34
CA HIS A 224 20.36 3.75 -7.31
C HIS A 224 21.00 4.96 -6.62
N LEU A 225 20.50 5.35 -5.46
CA LEU A 225 21.08 6.46 -4.71
C LEU A 225 22.46 6.13 -4.12
N PRO A 226 22.68 5.00 -3.43
CA PRO A 226 24.01 4.56 -3.04
C PRO A 226 24.99 4.43 -4.21
N GLN A 227 24.57 3.88 -5.35
CA GLN A 227 25.41 3.77 -6.53
C GLN A 227 25.90 5.15 -7.01
N TYR A 228 25.03 6.15 -7.04
CA TYR A 228 25.44 7.50 -7.37
C TYR A 228 26.36 8.11 -6.32
N VAL A 229 26.05 7.94 -5.04
CA VAL A 229 26.87 8.51 -3.94
C VAL A 229 28.28 7.93 -3.97
N PHE A 230 28.43 6.61 -4.11
CA PHE A 230 29.73 5.94 -4.04
C PHE A 230 30.48 5.85 -5.36
N ALA A 231 29.78 5.65 -6.47
CA ALA A 231 30.40 5.40 -7.76
C ALA A 231 30.20 6.55 -8.77
N ARG A 232 29.38 7.56 -8.45
CA ARG A 232 28.99 8.66 -9.36
C ARG A 232 28.36 8.15 -10.67
N GLN A 233 27.74 6.97 -10.63
CA GLN A 233 27.08 6.37 -11.76
C GLN A 233 25.56 6.52 -11.62
N VAL A 234 24.92 6.95 -12.70
CA VAL A 234 23.46 6.95 -12.83
C VAL A 234 23.10 5.70 -13.64
N SER A 235 22.38 4.79 -13.01
CA SER A 235 21.89 3.62 -13.73
C SER A 235 20.87 4.05 -14.78
N PRO A 236 21.02 3.59 -16.03
CA PRO A 236 20.01 3.82 -17.03
C PRO A 236 18.70 3.14 -16.62
N ARG A 237 17.59 3.72 -17.04
CA ARG A 237 16.30 3.08 -16.97
C ARG A 237 16.36 1.76 -17.74
N ALA A 238 15.98 0.65 -17.09
CA ALA A 238 15.98 -0.67 -17.69
C ALA A 238 14.94 -1.56 -17.03
N ILE A 239 14.43 -2.52 -17.78
CA ILE A 239 13.65 -3.63 -17.21
C ILE A 239 14.64 -4.62 -16.60
N LEU A 240 14.49 -4.88 -15.31
CA LEU A 240 15.24 -5.94 -14.64
C LEU A 240 14.64 -7.30 -15.03
N GLY A 241 15.41 -8.06 -15.79
CA GLY A 241 14.96 -9.34 -16.35
C GLY A 241 14.42 -9.19 -17.78
N GLN A 242 14.25 -10.33 -18.43
CA GLN A 242 13.72 -10.42 -19.76
C GLN A 242 12.27 -10.94 -19.70
N GLN A 243 11.42 -10.33 -20.50
CA GLN A 243 10.03 -10.71 -20.64
C GLN A 243 9.82 -11.21 -22.05
N PHE A 244 9.29 -12.43 -22.18
CA PHE A 244 9.07 -13.07 -23.46
C PHE A 244 7.62 -13.52 -23.57
N LEU A 245 7.08 -13.49 -24.79
CA LEU A 245 5.75 -13.96 -25.09
C LEU A 245 5.78 -15.49 -25.25
N ALA A 246 5.01 -16.22 -24.45
CA ALA A 246 4.84 -17.65 -24.56
C ALA A 246 3.89 -18.00 -25.72
N ARG A 247 3.90 -19.27 -26.16
CA ARG A 247 3.08 -19.79 -27.26
C ARG A 247 1.57 -19.57 -27.06
N ASP A 248 1.13 -19.55 -25.82
CA ASP A 248 -0.28 -19.33 -25.42
C ASP A 248 -0.67 -17.87 -25.27
N GLY A 249 0.22 -16.93 -25.63
CA GLY A 249 -0.02 -15.49 -25.58
C GLY A 249 0.17 -14.86 -24.20
N ILE A 250 0.66 -15.60 -23.22
CA ILE A 250 0.96 -15.10 -21.88
C ILE A 250 2.43 -14.65 -21.82
N TRP A 251 2.68 -13.48 -21.24
CA TRP A 251 4.05 -13.03 -21.01
C TRP A 251 4.67 -13.77 -19.82
N VAL A 252 5.92 -14.14 -19.95
CA VAL A 252 6.72 -14.78 -18.89
C VAL A 252 7.88 -13.88 -18.53
N SER A 253 8.06 -13.61 -17.25
CA SER A 253 9.26 -12.94 -16.73
C SER A 253 10.33 -13.95 -16.42
N THR A 254 11.51 -13.75 -17.00
CA THR A 254 12.70 -14.55 -16.74
C THR A 254 13.79 -13.68 -16.15
N ILE A 255 14.62 -14.25 -15.28
CA ILE A 255 15.82 -13.56 -14.82
C ILE A 255 17.01 -14.08 -15.64
N VAL A 256 17.77 -13.13 -16.19
CA VAL A 256 18.98 -13.45 -16.95
C VAL A 256 20.02 -14.06 -16.01
N PRO A 257 20.76 -15.09 -16.46
CA PRO A 257 21.81 -15.77 -15.68
C PRO A 257 22.85 -14.83 -15.06
N GLU A 258 23.03 -13.64 -15.60
CA GLU A 258 23.95 -12.63 -15.10
C GLU A 258 23.80 -12.32 -13.62
N PHE A 259 22.54 -12.27 -13.13
CA PHE A 259 22.23 -12.01 -11.72
C PHE A 259 22.27 -13.27 -10.86
N LEU A 260 22.26 -14.45 -11.49
CA LEU A 260 22.24 -15.73 -10.78
C LEU A 260 23.60 -16.40 -10.65
N GLY A 261 24.63 -15.81 -11.27
CA GLY A 261 26.01 -16.29 -11.24
C GLY A 261 26.35 -17.35 -12.31
N PRO A 262 27.64 -17.64 -12.52
CA PRO A 262 28.12 -18.46 -13.62
C PRO A 262 27.69 -19.93 -13.54
N HIS A 263 27.34 -20.43 -12.36
CA HIS A 263 26.88 -21.81 -12.14
C HIS A 263 25.48 -22.07 -12.75
N VAL A 264 24.75 -21.04 -13.13
CA VAL A 264 23.41 -21.12 -13.73
C VAL A 264 23.49 -21.40 -15.23
N VAL A 265 24.55 -20.95 -15.89
CA VAL A 265 24.72 -21.08 -17.34
C VAL A 265 24.66 -22.54 -17.82
N PRO A 266 25.33 -23.52 -17.19
CA PRO A 266 25.23 -24.91 -17.61
C PRO A 266 23.79 -25.45 -17.58
N ARG A 267 23.02 -25.13 -16.54
CA ARG A 267 21.63 -25.57 -16.41
C ARG A 267 20.71 -24.91 -17.42
N LEU A 268 20.98 -23.64 -17.79
CA LEU A 268 20.27 -22.99 -18.86
C LEU A 268 20.54 -23.64 -20.23
N LEU A 269 21.81 -23.97 -20.50
CA LEU A 269 22.20 -24.68 -21.73
C LEU A 269 21.53 -26.06 -21.82
N GLU A 270 21.50 -26.80 -20.71
CA GLU A 270 20.79 -28.08 -20.64
C GLU A 270 19.30 -27.92 -20.97
N LEU A 271 18.64 -26.89 -20.41
CA LEU A 271 17.25 -26.61 -20.73
C LEU A 271 17.05 -26.27 -22.20
N LEU A 272 17.86 -25.36 -22.74
CA LEU A 272 17.76 -24.92 -24.14
C LEU A 272 18.11 -26.05 -25.14
N ALA A 273 18.97 -27.00 -24.72
CA ALA A 273 19.34 -28.16 -25.53
C ALA A 273 18.15 -29.08 -25.81
N THR A 274 17.13 -29.11 -24.95
CA THR A 274 15.90 -29.89 -25.22
C THR A 274 15.21 -29.50 -26.51
N ASP A 275 15.38 -28.23 -26.93
CA ASP A 275 14.80 -27.68 -28.15
C ASP A 275 15.87 -27.40 -29.23
N GLY A 276 17.12 -27.79 -29.02
CA GLY A 276 18.23 -27.53 -29.93
C GLY A 276 18.64 -26.05 -30.02
N LEU A 277 18.36 -25.26 -28.97
CA LEU A 277 18.61 -23.81 -28.94
C LEU A 277 19.93 -23.44 -28.24
N ASP A 278 20.68 -24.42 -27.76
CA ASP A 278 21.93 -24.22 -27.02
C ASP A 278 23.16 -24.00 -27.91
N ALA A 279 23.10 -24.37 -29.19
CA ALA A 279 24.25 -24.38 -30.11
C ALA A 279 24.99 -23.02 -30.17
N PRO A 280 24.34 -21.85 -30.27
CA PRO A 280 25.02 -20.56 -30.27
C PRO A 280 25.71 -20.19 -28.95
N LEU A 281 25.40 -20.89 -27.87
CA LEU A 281 25.84 -20.60 -26.50
C LEU A 281 26.91 -21.58 -26.01
N ARG A 282 27.21 -22.67 -26.76
CA ARG A 282 28.21 -23.68 -26.37
C ARG A 282 29.63 -23.17 -26.42
N ASP A 283 29.89 -22.20 -27.29
CA ASP A 283 31.17 -21.46 -27.40
C ASP A 283 30.90 -19.98 -27.06
N PRO A 284 30.86 -19.63 -25.77
CA PRO A 284 30.45 -18.29 -25.37
C PRO A 284 31.47 -17.24 -25.80
N PRO A 285 31.04 -16.13 -26.43
CA PRO A 285 31.94 -15.04 -26.78
C PRO A 285 32.57 -14.45 -25.51
N ALA A 286 33.82 -13.97 -25.64
CA ALA A 286 34.53 -13.29 -24.55
C ALA A 286 33.82 -12.00 -24.11
N ASP A 287 33.09 -11.36 -25.01
CA ASP A 287 32.23 -10.21 -24.75
C ASP A 287 30.95 -10.68 -24.04
N ARG A 288 30.84 -10.31 -22.81
CA ARG A 288 29.74 -10.65 -21.92
C ARG A 288 28.40 -10.09 -22.40
N ALA A 289 28.35 -8.87 -22.90
CA ALA A 289 27.14 -8.26 -23.42
C ALA A 289 26.60 -9.02 -24.63
N ARG A 290 27.51 -9.45 -25.54
CA ARG A 290 27.18 -10.29 -26.69
C ARG A 290 26.66 -11.66 -26.26
N PHE A 291 27.26 -12.27 -25.23
CA PHE A 291 26.79 -13.54 -24.71
C PHE A 291 25.33 -13.42 -24.21
N TYR A 292 25.01 -12.39 -23.39
CA TYR A 292 23.64 -12.21 -22.89
C TYR A 292 22.63 -11.85 -23.97
N ALA A 293 23.05 -11.14 -25.02
CA ALA A 293 22.20 -10.93 -26.19
C ALA A 293 21.82 -12.26 -26.87
N LEU A 294 22.78 -13.18 -27.03
CA LEU A 294 22.51 -14.54 -27.56
C LEU A 294 21.58 -15.36 -26.64
N VAL A 295 21.79 -15.26 -25.32
CA VAL A 295 20.88 -15.87 -24.35
C VAL A 295 19.46 -15.34 -24.50
N GLY A 296 19.30 -14.02 -24.70
CA GLY A 296 18.00 -13.41 -24.93
C GLY A 296 17.29 -13.98 -26.17
N VAL A 297 18.00 -14.07 -27.28
CA VAL A 297 17.46 -14.67 -28.52
C VAL A 297 17.07 -16.14 -28.33
N ALA A 298 17.88 -16.92 -27.63
CA ALA A 298 17.56 -18.33 -27.36
C ALA A 298 16.36 -18.48 -26.43
N LEU A 299 16.23 -17.64 -25.40
CA LEU A 299 15.09 -17.61 -24.48
C LEU A 299 13.80 -17.19 -25.21
N GLU A 300 13.87 -16.19 -26.08
CA GLU A 300 12.71 -15.78 -26.89
C GLU A 300 12.21 -16.94 -27.76
N ALA A 301 13.12 -17.63 -28.44
CA ALA A 301 12.81 -18.78 -29.27
C ALA A 301 12.27 -19.96 -28.45
N TYR A 302 12.77 -20.18 -27.23
CA TYR A 302 12.27 -21.19 -26.31
C TYR A 302 10.84 -20.86 -25.84
N CYS A 303 10.61 -19.63 -25.39
CA CYS A 303 9.31 -19.18 -24.91
C CYS A 303 8.23 -19.24 -26.00
N ALA A 304 8.57 -18.88 -27.24
CA ALA A 304 7.65 -18.98 -28.37
C ALA A 304 7.19 -20.41 -28.70
N ARG A 305 7.88 -21.45 -28.21
CA ARG A 305 7.55 -22.86 -28.44
C ARG A 305 6.76 -23.50 -27.30
N HIS A 306 6.77 -22.92 -26.14
CA HIS A 306 6.17 -23.47 -24.92
C HIS A 306 5.07 -22.56 -24.35
N THR A 307 4.11 -23.17 -23.62
CA THR A 307 3.13 -22.40 -22.85
C THR A 307 3.77 -21.78 -21.59
N ALA A 308 3.14 -20.76 -21.05
CA ALA A 308 3.65 -20.09 -19.84
C ALA A 308 3.82 -21.04 -18.64
N ASP A 309 2.89 -22.01 -18.48
CA ASP A 309 3.00 -23.04 -17.42
C ASP A 309 4.14 -24.02 -17.67
N GLU A 310 4.35 -24.47 -18.93
CA GLU A 310 5.49 -25.30 -19.30
C GLU A 310 6.83 -24.61 -18.99
N ILE A 311 6.96 -23.32 -19.35
CA ILE A 311 8.15 -22.48 -19.08
C ILE A 311 8.37 -22.34 -17.58
N TYR A 312 7.31 -22.00 -16.82
CA TYR A 312 7.37 -21.87 -15.38
C TYR A 312 7.88 -23.16 -14.72
N ARG A 313 7.25 -24.31 -15.03
CA ARG A 313 7.65 -25.58 -14.44
C ARG A 313 9.05 -26.02 -14.85
N ALA A 314 9.45 -25.77 -16.09
CA ALA A 314 10.79 -26.06 -16.55
C ALA A 314 11.83 -25.22 -15.82
N GLY A 315 11.59 -23.90 -15.69
CA GLY A 315 12.43 -23.01 -14.93
C GLY A 315 12.56 -23.41 -13.47
N GLN A 316 11.45 -23.73 -12.80
CA GLN A 316 11.44 -24.18 -11.41
C GLN A 316 12.27 -25.46 -11.20
N ARG A 317 12.17 -26.45 -12.09
CA ARG A 317 12.98 -27.68 -12.02
C ARG A 317 14.49 -27.40 -12.11
N GLN A 318 14.87 -26.36 -12.85
CA GLN A 318 16.27 -25.89 -12.97
C GLN A 318 16.68 -24.89 -11.87
N GLY A 319 15.77 -24.52 -10.98
CA GLY A 319 16.01 -23.52 -9.94
C GLY A 319 16.07 -22.10 -10.50
N PHE A 320 15.39 -21.81 -11.61
CA PHE A 320 15.25 -20.47 -12.15
C PHE A 320 13.99 -19.81 -11.59
N PRO A 321 14.06 -18.57 -11.11
CA PRO A 321 12.92 -17.85 -10.58
C PRO A 321 12.09 -17.20 -11.72
N TRP A 322 11.65 -18.02 -12.64
CA TRP A 322 10.78 -17.62 -13.75
C TRP A 322 9.32 -17.70 -13.34
N ALA A 323 8.49 -16.83 -13.90
CA ALA A 323 7.08 -16.82 -13.60
C ALA A 323 6.24 -16.24 -14.76
N PRO A 324 5.01 -16.73 -14.97
CA PRO A 324 4.05 -16.07 -15.85
C PRO A 324 3.66 -14.72 -15.26
N ILE A 325 3.42 -13.73 -16.13
CA ILE A 325 2.87 -12.43 -15.73
C ILE A 325 1.36 -12.59 -15.71
N ARG A 326 0.81 -12.66 -14.51
CA ARG A 326 -0.61 -12.85 -14.26
C ARG A 326 -1.37 -11.53 -14.22
N THR A 327 -2.63 -11.57 -14.58
CA THR A 327 -3.59 -10.52 -14.26
C THR A 327 -3.99 -10.62 -12.77
N PRO A 328 -4.38 -9.49 -12.12
CA PRO A 328 -4.72 -9.53 -10.69
C PRO A 328 -5.86 -10.47 -10.31
N ASP A 329 -6.83 -10.69 -11.20
CA ASP A 329 -7.97 -11.58 -11.00
C ASP A 329 -7.57 -13.06 -10.97
N GLU A 330 -6.54 -13.46 -11.73
CA GLU A 330 -6.02 -14.85 -11.72
C GLU A 330 -5.48 -15.26 -10.33
N ASN A 331 -5.15 -14.30 -9.46
CA ASN A 331 -4.75 -14.59 -8.09
C ASN A 331 -5.90 -15.12 -7.22
N LEU A 332 -7.17 -14.91 -7.63
CA LEU A 332 -8.32 -15.47 -6.91
C LEU A 332 -8.36 -17.00 -6.97
N ASP A 333 -7.82 -17.59 -8.03
CA ASP A 333 -7.76 -19.04 -8.24
C ASP A 333 -6.38 -19.64 -7.90
N ASP A 334 -5.43 -18.84 -7.35
CA ASP A 334 -4.10 -19.33 -7.00
C ASP A 334 -4.17 -20.29 -5.80
N PRO A 335 -3.82 -21.58 -6.00
CA PRO A 335 -3.92 -22.59 -4.94
C PRO A 335 -2.99 -22.28 -3.76
N HIS A 336 -1.85 -21.64 -3.99
CA HIS A 336 -0.92 -21.26 -2.92
C HIS A 336 -1.51 -20.18 -2.01
N LEU A 337 -2.21 -19.18 -2.57
CA LEU A 337 -2.89 -18.15 -1.78
C LEU A 337 -4.06 -18.74 -0.98
N HIS A 338 -4.78 -19.72 -1.56
CA HIS A 338 -5.83 -20.45 -0.84
C HIS A 338 -5.26 -21.29 0.31
N ASP A 339 -4.24 -22.08 0.07
CA ASP A 339 -3.60 -22.91 1.11
C ASP A 339 -3.02 -22.07 2.26
N ARG A 340 -2.55 -20.86 1.96
CA ARG A 340 -2.08 -19.93 2.98
C ARG A 340 -3.18 -19.17 3.71
N GLY A 341 -4.45 -19.32 3.32
CA GLY A 341 -5.58 -18.60 3.89
C GLY A 341 -5.49 -17.07 3.67
N PHE A 342 -4.93 -16.65 2.52
CA PHE A 342 -4.75 -15.24 2.21
C PHE A 342 -6.08 -14.53 1.97
N TRP A 343 -7.05 -15.20 1.38
CA TRP A 343 -8.36 -14.64 1.10
C TRP A 343 -9.27 -14.71 2.31
N VAL A 344 -9.82 -13.58 2.73
CA VAL A 344 -10.71 -13.44 3.89
C VAL A 344 -12.12 -13.15 3.41
N PRO A 345 -13.09 -14.06 3.62
CA PRO A 345 -14.49 -13.80 3.31
C PRO A 345 -15.07 -12.79 4.29
N VAL A 346 -15.76 -11.79 3.78
CA VAL A 346 -16.41 -10.74 4.58
C VAL A 346 -17.86 -10.55 4.12
N ARG A 347 -18.80 -10.74 5.03
CA ARG A 347 -20.23 -10.56 4.79
C ARG A 347 -20.60 -9.08 4.70
N HIS A 348 -21.36 -8.70 3.67
CA HIS A 348 -22.00 -7.40 3.50
C HIS A 348 -23.51 -7.58 3.68
N PRO A 349 -24.06 -7.38 4.90
CA PRO A 349 -25.45 -7.67 5.21
C PRO A 349 -26.44 -6.87 4.34
N GLU A 350 -26.11 -5.61 4.04
CA GLU A 350 -26.92 -4.70 3.24
C GLU A 350 -27.05 -5.12 1.77
N LEU A 351 -26.14 -5.99 1.30
CA LEU A 351 -26.13 -6.53 -0.06
C LEU A 351 -26.52 -8.02 -0.09
N ASP A 352 -26.77 -8.62 1.09
CA ASP A 352 -26.98 -10.05 1.26
C ASP A 352 -25.91 -10.92 0.59
N ARG A 353 -24.66 -10.47 0.62
CA ARG A 353 -23.56 -11.10 -0.11
C ARG A 353 -22.27 -11.12 0.70
N GLU A 354 -21.42 -12.11 0.40
CA GLU A 354 -20.06 -12.22 0.88
C GLU A 354 -19.07 -11.87 -0.24
N PHE A 355 -17.99 -11.15 0.12
CA PHE A 355 -16.91 -10.80 -0.79
C PHE A 355 -15.58 -11.26 -0.20
N LEU A 356 -14.64 -11.65 -1.07
CA LEU A 356 -13.27 -11.97 -0.68
C LEU A 356 -12.42 -10.72 -0.61
N TYR A 357 -11.73 -10.55 0.51
CA TYR A 357 -10.75 -9.49 0.72
C TYR A 357 -9.35 -10.07 0.85
N ALA A 358 -8.36 -9.35 0.33
CA ALA A 358 -6.97 -9.68 0.59
C ALA A 358 -6.68 -9.56 2.09
N GLY A 359 -6.18 -10.61 2.70
CA GLY A 359 -5.79 -10.68 4.10
C GLY A 359 -4.41 -10.09 4.36
N GLY A 360 -3.76 -10.57 5.41
CA GLY A 360 -2.41 -10.13 5.79
C GLY A 360 -1.32 -10.93 5.09
N PRO A 361 -0.20 -10.29 4.77
CA PRO A 361 0.92 -10.95 4.08
C PRO A 361 1.80 -11.79 5.03
N PHE A 362 1.42 -11.95 6.29
CA PHE A 362 2.15 -12.74 7.28
C PHE A 362 1.23 -13.66 8.08
N ILE A 363 1.80 -14.71 8.62
CA ILE A 363 1.14 -15.64 9.55
C ILE A 363 1.85 -15.54 10.89
N ALA A 364 1.13 -15.14 11.93
CA ALA A 364 1.61 -15.10 13.30
C ALA A 364 0.54 -15.68 14.23
N PRO A 365 0.80 -16.80 14.93
CA PRO A 365 -0.22 -17.49 15.73
C PRO A 365 -0.85 -16.61 16.82
N ALA A 366 -0.06 -15.72 17.43
CA ALA A 366 -0.51 -14.80 18.47
C ALA A 366 -1.12 -13.50 17.92
N CYS A 367 -0.96 -13.22 16.62
CA CYS A 367 -1.44 -12.01 15.97
C CYS A 367 -2.09 -12.39 14.64
N GLN A 368 -3.19 -13.12 14.72
CA GLN A 368 -3.89 -13.56 13.51
C GLN A 368 -4.55 -12.40 12.82
N TRP A 369 -4.33 -12.31 11.51
CA TRP A 369 -4.98 -11.34 10.66
C TRP A 369 -6.47 -11.64 10.51
N ARG A 370 -7.33 -10.66 10.80
CA ARG A 370 -8.79 -10.81 10.71
C ARG A 370 -9.46 -9.49 10.39
N PHE A 371 -10.54 -9.56 9.64
CA PHE A 371 -11.48 -8.45 9.54
C PHE A 371 -12.74 -8.78 10.33
N ALA A 372 -12.98 -8.04 11.41
CA ALA A 372 -14.14 -8.28 12.27
C ALA A 372 -15.46 -7.88 11.60
N ARG A 373 -15.39 -7.02 10.57
CA ARG A 373 -16.57 -6.43 9.90
C ARG A 373 -16.21 -5.98 8.48
N ARG A 374 -17.24 -5.76 7.66
CA ARG A 374 -17.12 -5.11 6.38
C ARG A 374 -16.68 -3.64 6.50
N PRO A 375 -16.33 -2.98 5.39
CA PRO A 375 -16.15 -1.53 5.38
C PRO A 375 -17.40 -0.81 5.91
N PRO A 376 -17.25 0.22 6.75
CA PRO A 376 -18.41 0.89 7.33
C PRO A 376 -19.18 1.72 6.31
N LEU A 377 -20.50 1.77 6.45
CA LEU A 377 -21.32 2.79 5.80
C LEU A 377 -21.02 4.16 6.41
N LEU A 378 -21.33 5.22 5.67
CA LEU A 378 -21.09 6.59 6.14
C LEU A 378 -21.82 6.85 7.45
N GLY A 379 -21.08 7.25 8.49
CA GLY A 379 -21.63 7.59 9.80
C GLY A 379 -22.24 6.43 10.59
N GLU A 380 -22.13 5.20 10.10
CA GLU A 380 -22.81 4.02 10.64
C GLU A 380 -22.66 3.83 12.17
N HIS A 381 -21.51 4.19 12.71
CA HIS A 381 -21.20 3.95 14.13
C HIS A 381 -21.16 5.24 14.96
N THR A 382 -21.67 6.37 14.41
CA THR A 382 -21.60 7.68 15.09
C THR A 382 -22.16 7.62 16.53
N GLU A 383 -23.37 7.10 16.68
CA GLU A 383 -24.02 7.00 18.00
C GLU A 383 -23.22 6.15 18.99
N GLU A 384 -22.74 5.00 18.53
CA GLU A 384 -21.99 4.06 19.36
C GLU A 384 -20.64 4.65 19.80
N VAL A 385 -19.91 5.28 18.87
CA VAL A 385 -18.60 5.89 19.12
C VAL A 385 -18.73 7.05 20.11
N LEU A 386 -19.72 7.92 19.92
CA LEU A 386 -19.93 9.06 20.80
C LEU A 386 -20.42 8.64 22.19
N ALA A 387 -21.29 7.64 22.27
CA ALA A 387 -21.72 7.08 23.54
C ALA A 387 -20.55 6.48 24.33
N ALA A 388 -19.66 5.73 23.66
CA ALA A 388 -18.47 5.16 24.28
C ALA A 388 -17.48 6.23 24.80
N ALA A 389 -17.50 7.44 24.20
CA ALA A 389 -16.72 8.61 24.67
C ALA A 389 -17.44 9.42 25.77
N GLY A 390 -18.56 8.95 26.30
CA GLY A 390 -19.29 9.60 27.38
C GLY A 390 -20.10 10.82 26.94
N ILE A 391 -20.46 10.93 25.65
CA ILE A 391 -21.33 11.99 25.14
C ILE A 391 -22.79 11.53 25.34
N ASP A 392 -23.54 12.28 26.15
CA ASP A 392 -24.88 11.88 26.51
C ASP A 392 -25.90 11.98 25.36
N PRO A 393 -27.05 11.30 25.44
CA PRO A 393 -28.03 11.30 24.33
C PRO A 393 -28.61 12.67 23.99
N ASN A 394 -28.71 13.62 24.94
CA ASN A 394 -29.22 14.95 24.67
C ASN A 394 -28.19 15.75 23.90
N GLU A 395 -26.93 15.74 24.35
CA GLU A 395 -25.81 16.36 23.65
C GLU A 395 -25.68 15.84 22.22
N ARG A 396 -25.79 14.52 22.00
CA ARG A 396 -25.74 13.94 20.64
C ARG A 396 -26.89 14.46 19.75
N ARG A 397 -28.09 14.66 20.30
CA ARG A 397 -29.21 15.25 19.57
C ARG A 397 -28.95 16.70 19.19
N GLU A 398 -28.37 17.48 20.10
CA GLU A 398 -28.00 18.87 19.84
C GLU A 398 -26.91 18.98 18.76
N LEU A 399 -25.85 18.15 18.85
CA LEU A 399 -24.80 18.07 17.85
C LEU A 399 -25.34 17.70 16.45
N ARG A 400 -26.31 16.79 16.39
CA ARG A 400 -26.97 16.41 15.14
C ARG A 400 -27.86 17.54 14.62
N ALA A 401 -28.64 18.18 15.45
CA ALA A 401 -29.46 19.34 15.06
C ALA A 401 -28.61 20.51 14.56
N ALA A 402 -27.41 20.68 15.08
CA ALA A 402 -26.44 21.66 14.63
C ALA A 402 -25.69 21.23 13.34
N GLY A 403 -25.93 20.02 12.80
CA GLY A 403 -25.26 19.47 11.63
C GLY A 403 -23.77 19.14 11.85
N LEU A 404 -23.35 18.97 13.10
CA LEU A 404 -21.97 18.64 13.47
C LEU A 404 -21.67 17.15 13.33
N ILE A 405 -22.68 16.33 13.48
CA ILE A 405 -22.66 14.87 13.29
C ILE A 405 -23.85 14.46 12.40
N ALA A 406 -23.73 13.28 11.76
CA ALA A 406 -24.81 12.68 10.97
C ALA A 406 -25.47 11.51 11.70
#